data_930bab0f15f86180ed1540d1ad2d1e7a
#
_entry.id   930bab0f15f86180ed1540d1ad2d1e7a
#
_cell.length_a   1.000
_cell.length_b   1.000
_cell.length_c   1.000
_cell.angle_alpha   90.00
_cell.angle_beta   90.00
_cell.angle_gamma   90.00
#
_symmetry.space_group_name_H-M   'P 1'
#
loop_
_entity.id
_entity.type
_entity.pdbx_description
1 polymer ?
#
loop_
_entity_poly.entity_id
_entity_poly.type
_entity_poly.pdbx_seq_one_letter_code
_entity_poly.pdbx_strand_id
1 'polypeptide(L)'
;GSGASGDKPELRGAGEIKAGKLKNGGRFLATVEPMHGTSVAVYVANADGALPLRRVVIEETLKQGHAVWTADFDGDGADELVVGHREAGTGTVKGPGLYVFSCDDGSGEKWSKHVIDDGGVAVEDALAADFNGDGRIDLVAGGRATQNVKLYINAGPAK
;
A
#
# COMPACT_ATOMS: atom_id res chain seq x y z
N GLY A 1 5.80 4.43 18.09
CA GLY A 1 4.49 4.09 17.57
C GLY A 1 4.20 2.63 17.85
N SER A 2 2.97 2.33 18.09
CA SER A 2 2.50 0.95 18.23
C SER A 2 1.67 0.62 16.99
N GLY A 3 1.90 -0.51 16.36
CA GLY A 3 0.98 -1.06 15.38
C GLY A 3 -0.42 -1.27 15.96
N ALA A 4 -1.28 -1.98 15.25
CA ALA A 4 -2.62 -2.28 15.73
C ALA A 4 -2.57 -2.89 17.14
N SER A 5 -3.51 -2.49 17.99
CA SER A 5 -3.65 -2.98 19.35
C SER A 5 -4.94 -3.79 19.49
N GLY A 6 -4.87 -4.94 20.11
CA GLY A 6 -6.01 -5.82 20.37
C GLY A 6 -5.76 -6.66 21.63
N ASP A 7 -6.81 -7.29 22.12
CA ASP A 7 -6.70 -8.12 23.35
C ASP A 7 -5.94 -9.43 23.12
N LYS A 8 -5.96 -9.94 21.87
CA LYS A 8 -5.28 -11.18 21.48
C LYS A 8 -4.02 -10.87 20.69
N PRO A 9 -2.95 -11.67 20.84
CA PRO A 9 -1.69 -11.46 20.11
C PRO A 9 -1.85 -11.36 18.59
N GLU A 10 -2.71 -12.16 17.99
CA GLU A 10 -3.01 -12.14 16.54
C GLU A 10 -3.73 -10.87 16.06
N LEU A 11 -4.22 -10.04 16.98
CA LEU A 11 -4.85 -8.74 16.68
C LEU A 11 -3.91 -7.56 16.91
N ARG A 12 -2.61 -7.84 17.08
CA ARG A 12 -1.60 -6.81 17.41
C ARG A 12 -0.50 -6.74 16.36
N GLY A 13 0.22 -5.64 16.39
CA GLY A 13 1.42 -5.43 15.62
C GLY A 13 1.14 -5.04 14.19
N ALA A 14 2.13 -5.27 13.36
CA ALA A 14 2.14 -4.93 11.95
C ALA A 14 2.78 -6.07 11.14
N GLY A 15 2.33 -6.25 9.92
CA GLY A 15 2.95 -7.11 8.93
C GLY A 15 4.06 -6.38 8.18
N GLU A 16 4.08 -6.51 6.86
CA GLU A 16 5.01 -5.82 5.96
C GLU A 16 5.21 -4.34 6.33
N ILE A 17 6.43 -3.86 6.15
CA ILE A 17 6.77 -2.44 6.35
C ILE A 17 7.61 -1.93 5.18
N LYS A 18 7.23 -0.77 4.65
CA LYS A 18 8.01 -0.03 3.64
C LYS A 18 8.08 1.44 4.01
N ALA A 19 9.14 2.08 3.55
CA ALA A 19 9.31 3.52 3.68
C ALA A 19 9.08 4.20 2.34
N GLY A 20 8.36 5.31 2.35
CA GLY A 20 8.15 6.14 1.18
C GLY A 20 8.47 7.61 1.44
N LYS A 21 8.49 8.39 0.37
CA LYS A 21 8.78 9.82 0.38
C LYS A 21 7.49 10.59 0.10
N LEU A 22 7.25 11.64 0.87
CA LEU A 22 6.14 12.57 0.68
C LEU A 22 6.56 13.76 -0.19
N LYS A 23 5.59 14.39 -0.82
CA LYS A 23 5.81 15.56 -1.71
C LYS A 23 6.44 16.76 -0.99
N ASN A 24 6.21 16.90 0.30
CA ASN A 24 6.85 17.93 1.14
C ASN A 24 8.32 17.63 1.49
N GLY A 25 8.89 16.52 0.97
CA GLY A 25 10.23 16.03 1.29
C GLY A 25 10.33 15.19 2.55
N GLY A 26 9.25 15.06 3.32
CA GLY A 26 9.15 14.16 4.47
C GLY A 26 9.13 12.69 4.03
N ARG A 27 9.11 11.81 5.03
CA ARG A 27 9.02 10.36 4.81
C ARG A 27 7.84 9.80 5.59
N PHE A 28 7.29 8.71 5.08
CA PHE A 28 6.33 7.88 5.78
C PHE A 28 6.82 6.44 5.90
N LEU A 29 6.29 5.71 6.86
CA LEU A 29 6.34 4.26 6.89
C LEU A 29 4.92 3.75 6.66
N ALA A 30 4.78 2.67 5.90
CA ALA A 30 3.48 2.04 5.65
C ALA A 30 3.49 0.59 6.12
N THR A 31 2.37 0.13 6.65
CA THR A 31 2.19 -1.24 7.15
C THR A 31 0.79 -1.76 6.84
N VAL A 32 0.63 -3.07 6.85
CA VAL A 32 -0.67 -3.74 7.02
C VAL A 32 -0.81 -4.18 8.48
N GLU A 33 -1.95 -3.92 9.09
CA GLU A 33 -2.18 -4.13 10.51
C GLU A 33 -3.55 -4.78 10.81
N PRO A 34 -3.59 -5.70 11.79
CA PRO A 34 -2.46 -6.48 12.28
C PRO A 34 -1.81 -7.29 11.15
N MET A 35 -0.82 -8.09 11.41
CA MET A 35 -0.22 -8.97 10.37
C MET A 35 -1.33 -9.82 9.71
N HIS A 36 -1.40 -9.77 8.37
CA HIS A 36 -2.50 -10.33 7.57
C HIS A 36 -3.88 -9.74 7.91
N GLY A 37 -3.90 -8.48 8.33
CA GLY A 37 -5.09 -7.82 8.83
C GLY A 37 -5.95 -7.11 7.80
N THR A 38 -6.71 -6.18 8.31
CA THR A 38 -7.73 -5.43 7.56
C THR A 38 -7.33 -4.01 7.25
N SER A 39 -6.34 -3.47 7.96
CA SER A 39 -6.03 -2.05 7.92
C SER A 39 -4.70 -1.77 7.24
N VAL A 40 -4.64 -0.70 6.49
CA VAL A 40 -3.41 -0.05 6.05
C VAL A 40 -3.17 1.16 6.93
N ALA A 41 -2.01 1.22 7.55
CA ALA A 41 -1.60 2.37 8.34
C ALA A 41 -0.34 3.00 7.79
N VAL A 42 -0.30 4.33 7.77
CA VAL A 42 0.90 5.11 7.52
C VAL A 42 1.35 5.81 8.80
N TYR A 43 2.64 5.94 8.97
CA TYR A 43 3.28 6.59 10.10
C TYR A 43 4.08 7.77 9.57
N VAL A 44 3.70 8.95 9.97
CA VAL A 44 4.31 10.21 9.53
C VAL A 44 4.92 10.96 10.71
N ALA A 45 5.89 11.82 10.45
CA ALA A 45 6.46 12.67 11.47
C ALA A 45 5.39 13.59 12.06
N ASN A 46 5.50 13.91 13.36
CA ASN A 46 4.74 14.99 13.95
C ASN A 46 5.16 16.34 13.34
N ALA A 47 4.35 17.38 13.50
CA ALA A 47 4.63 18.70 12.93
C ALA A 47 5.97 19.31 13.41
N ASP A 48 6.43 18.92 14.59
CA ASP A 48 7.73 19.28 15.16
C ASP A 48 8.85 18.30 14.84
N GLY A 49 8.57 17.25 14.04
CA GLY A 49 9.51 16.17 13.73
C GLY A 49 9.77 15.19 14.87
N ALA A 50 9.07 15.33 16.00
CA ALA A 50 9.32 14.53 17.19
C ALA A 50 8.79 13.07 17.05
N LEU A 51 9.42 12.17 17.79
CA LEU A 51 8.94 10.80 17.98
C LEU A 51 8.02 10.72 19.21
N PRO A 52 7.08 9.76 19.22
CA PRO A 52 6.82 8.75 18.20
C PRO A 52 6.14 9.32 16.95
N LEU A 53 6.27 8.60 15.83
CA LEU A 53 5.54 8.95 14.61
C LEU A 53 4.02 8.89 14.85
N ARG A 54 3.28 9.76 14.18
CA ARG A 54 1.82 9.76 14.22
C ARG A 54 1.30 8.69 13.26
N ARG A 55 0.42 7.82 13.75
CA ARG A 55 -0.25 6.77 12.98
C ARG A 55 -1.53 7.31 12.33
N VAL A 56 -1.67 7.12 11.03
CA VAL A 56 -2.87 7.44 10.24
C VAL A 56 -3.36 6.16 9.58
N VAL A 57 -4.60 5.77 9.81
CA VAL A 57 -5.24 4.64 9.11
C VAL A 57 -5.86 5.18 7.84
N ILE A 58 -5.48 4.60 6.70
CA ILE A 58 -5.93 5.05 5.38
C ILE A 58 -6.88 4.08 4.69
N GLU A 59 -6.95 2.83 5.19
CA GLU A 59 -7.82 1.78 4.68
C GLU A 59 -8.14 0.78 5.80
N GLU A 60 -9.37 0.25 5.86
CA GLU A 60 -9.81 -0.72 6.88
C GLU A 60 -10.65 -1.87 6.29
N THR A 61 -10.74 -1.95 4.96
CA THR A 61 -11.64 -2.91 4.30
C THR A 61 -10.92 -4.12 3.72
N LEU A 62 -9.60 -4.24 3.93
CA LEU A 62 -8.83 -5.41 3.48
C LEU A 62 -9.29 -6.68 4.17
N LYS A 63 -8.97 -7.81 3.54
CA LYS A 63 -9.01 -9.11 4.18
C LYS A 63 -7.77 -9.90 3.80
N GLN A 64 -7.02 -10.33 4.81
CA GLN A 64 -5.71 -10.94 4.61
C GLN A 64 -4.77 -9.99 3.83
N GLY A 65 -4.66 -8.74 4.26
CA GLY A 65 -3.68 -7.80 3.72
C GLY A 65 -2.26 -8.35 3.89
N HIS A 66 -1.44 -8.27 2.85
CA HIS A 66 -0.13 -8.93 2.85
C HIS A 66 0.97 -8.05 2.25
N ALA A 67 0.93 -7.81 0.94
CA ALA A 67 2.00 -7.08 0.26
C ALA A 67 1.90 -5.57 0.50
N VAL A 68 3.05 -4.94 0.72
CA VAL A 68 3.22 -3.48 0.77
C VAL A 68 4.44 -3.11 -0.06
N TRP A 69 4.34 -2.09 -0.92
CA TRP A 69 5.45 -1.53 -1.68
C TRP A 69 5.30 -0.02 -1.83
N THR A 70 6.39 0.69 -2.08
CA THR A 70 6.38 2.14 -2.33
C THR A 70 7.22 2.46 -3.54
N ALA A 71 6.71 3.29 -4.45
CA ALA A 71 7.43 3.80 -5.60
C ALA A 71 6.73 5.04 -6.16
N ASP A 72 7.49 5.90 -6.84
CA ASP A 72 6.99 7.06 -7.57
C ASP A 72 6.46 6.61 -8.94
N PHE A 73 5.13 6.36 -9.03
CA PHE A 73 4.49 5.87 -10.26
C PHE A 73 4.12 6.98 -11.23
N ASP A 74 3.90 8.20 -10.77
CA ASP A 74 3.49 9.33 -11.62
C ASP A 74 4.62 10.30 -11.95
N GLY A 75 5.80 10.13 -11.35
CA GLY A 75 7.01 10.91 -11.61
C GLY A 75 7.00 12.28 -10.92
N ASP A 76 6.18 12.47 -9.88
CA ASP A 76 6.05 13.75 -9.18
C ASP A 76 7.09 13.95 -8.06
N GLY A 77 7.89 12.90 -7.78
CA GLY A 77 8.96 12.89 -6.79
C GLY A 77 8.50 12.48 -5.39
N ALA A 78 7.23 12.12 -5.20
CA ALA A 78 6.71 11.43 -4.03
C ALA A 78 6.46 9.95 -4.36
N ASP A 79 6.35 9.10 -3.35
CA ASP A 79 6.04 7.70 -3.56
C ASP A 79 4.56 7.42 -3.30
N GLU A 80 3.91 6.71 -4.22
CA GLU A 80 2.65 6.03 -3.98
C GLU A 80 2.87 4.78 -3.16
N LEU A 81 1.80 4.35 -2.48
CA LEU A 81 1.77 3.16 -1.67
C LEU A 81 0.96 2.05 -2.37
N VAL A 82 1.61 0.94 -2.66
CA VAL A 82 0.98 -0.28 -3.17
C VAL A 82 0.60 -1.18 -2.03
N VAL A 83 -0.62 -1.73 -2.06
CA VAL A 83 -1.10 -2.70 -1.07
C VAL A 83 -1.83 -3.84 -1.76
N GLY A 84 -1.43 -5.06 -1.43
CA GLY A 84 -2.06 -6.29 -1.89
C GLY A 84 -2.76 -7.06 -0.78
N HIS A 85 -3.85 -7.75 -1.11
CA HIS A 85 -4.58 -8.61 -0.19
C HIS A 85 -5.02 -9.92 -0.85
N ARG A 86 -5.21 -10.97 -0.02
CA ARG A 86 -5.38 -12.34 -0.49
C ARG A 86 -6.83 -12.82 -0.59
N GLU A 87 -7.74 -12.17 0.10
CA GLU A 87 -9.16 -12.54 0.12
C GLU A 87 -10.03 -11.32 -0.18
N ALA A 88 -11.26 -11.57 -0.60
CA ALA A 88 -12.26 -10.51 -0.80
C ALA A 88 -12.43 -9.68 0.47
N GLY A 89 -12.17 -8.40 0.38
CA GLY A 89 -12.36 -7.44 1.46
C GLY A 89 -13.83 -7.11 1.70
N THR A 90 -14.07 -6.10 2.52
CA THR A 90 -15.40 -5.52 2.70
C THR A 90 -15.52 -4.23 1.88
N GLY A 91 -16.72 -3.88 1.43
CA GLY A 91 -16.94 -2.66 0.63
C GLY A 91 -17.23 -2.94 -0.84
N THR A 92 -16.72 -2.10 -1.75
CA THR A 92 -17.02 -2.16 -3.18
C THR A 92 -16.19 -3.17 -3.96
N VAL A 93 -15.03 -3.57 -3.44
CA VAL A 93 -14.14 -4.54 -4.09
C VAL A 93 -14.60 -5.95 -3.79
N LYS A 94 -14.76 -6.78 -4.83
CA LYS A 94 -15.42 -8.08 -4.74
C LYS A 94 -14.45 -9.25 -4.57
N GLY A 95 -13.19 -9.08 -4.93
CA GLY A 95 -12.17 -10.13 -4.91
C GLY A 95 -10.94 -9.76 -4.10
N PRO A 96 -9.97 -10.66 -3.99
CA PRO A 96 -8.61 -10.30 -3.61
C PRO A 96 -8.03 -9.37 -4.66
N GLY A 97 -7.01 -8.58 -4.33
CA GLY A 97 -6.48 -7.69 -5.35
C GLY A 97 -5.40 -6.74 -4.88
N LEU A 98 -5.27 -5.68 -5.63
CA LEU A 98 -4.16 -4.75 -5.56
C LEU A 98 -4.68 -3.31 -5.64
N TYR A 99 -4.22 -2.49 -4.70
CA TYR A 99 -4.50 -1.07 -4.64
C TYR A 99 -3.24 -0.25 -4.75
N VAL A 100 -3.36 0.95 -5.30
CA VAL A 100 -2.37 2.03 -5.19
C VAL A 100 -3.02 3.20 -4.47
N PHE A 101 -2.30 3.77 -3.51
CA PHE A 101 -2.73 4.95 -2.76
C PHE A 101 -1.80 6.11 -3.07
N SER A 102 -2.36 7.25 -3.46
CA SER A 102 -1.65 8.52 -3.67
C SER A 102 -1.91 9.46 -2.50
N CYS A 103 -0.88 10.15 -2.02
CA CYS A 103 -1.01 11.13 -0.95
C CYS A 103 -1.49 12.47 -1.48
N ASP A 104 -2.74 12.87 -1.18
CA ASP A 104 -3.39 14.04 -1.77
C ASP A 104 -2.88 15.37 -1.21
N ASP A 105 -2.48 15.39 0.06
CA ASP A 105 -2.10 16.61 0.77
C ASP A 105 -0.59 16.80 0.96
N GLY A 106 0.20 15.84 0.48
CA GLY A 106 1.65 15.82 0.59
C GLY A 106 2.19 15.69 2.02
N SER A 107 1.32 15.59 3.03
CA SER A 107 1.71 15.48 4.46
C SER A 107 1.58 14.06 5.01
N GLY A 108 0.91 13.18 4.28
CA GLY A 108 0.64 11.80 4.68
C GLY A 108 -0.65 11.63 5.49
N GLU A 109 -1.56 12.61 5.49
CA GLU A 109 -2.83 12.52 6.21
C GLU A 109 -4.00 12.09 5.34
N LYS A 110 -4.01 12.53 4.08
CA LYS A 110 -5.09 12.26 3.14
C LYS A 110 -4.59 11.46 1.96
N TRP A 111 -5.27 10.36 1.67
CA TRP A 111 -4.89 9.42 0.63
C TRP A 111 -6.08 9.04 -0.24
N SER A 112 -5.87 9.04 -1.54
CA SER A 112 -6.81 8.54 -2.53
C SER A 112 -6.47 7.10 -2.91
N LYS A 113 -7.49 6.22 -2.92
CA LYS A 113 -7.35 4.81 -3.27
C LYS A 113 -7.71 4.57 -4.73
N HIS A 114 -6.81 3.90 -5.45
CA HIS A 114 -6.99 3.44 -6.83
C HIS A 114 -6.98 1.92 -6.87
N VAL A 115 -8.04 1.31 -7.40
CA VAL A 115 -8.12 -0.15 -7.57
C VAL A 115 -7.40 -0.53 -8.86
N ILE A 116 -6.33 -1.31 -8.74
CA ILE A 116 -5.54 -1.80 -9.88
C ILE A 116 -6.05 -3.18 -10.31
N ASP A 117 -6.40 -4.03 -9.36
CA ASP A 117 -6.95 -5.36 -9.62
C ASP A 117 -8.04 -5.70 -8.60
N ASP A 118 -9.15 -6.26 -9.08
CA ASP A 118 -10.28 -6.73 -8.27
C ASP A 118 -10.63 -8.17 -8.67
N GLY A 119 -10.04 -9.12 -7.98
CA GLY A 119 -10.29 -10.55 -8.14
C GLY A 119 -9.30 -11.29 -9.02
N GLY A 120 -8.41 -10.61 -9.71
CA GLY A 120 -7.48 -11.25 -10.66
C GLY A 120 -6.19 -11.79 -10.04
N VAL A 121 -5.84 -11.38 -8.82
CA VAL A 121 -4.64 -11.82 -8.12
C VAL A 121 -4.84 -11.81 -6.61
N ALA A 122 -4.63 -12.96 -5.95
CA ALA A 122 -4.63 -13.08 -4.48
C ALA A 122 -3.19 -12.81 -3.99
N VAL A 123 -2.89 -11.55 -3.74
CA VAL A 123 -1.53 -11.05 -3.63
C VAL A 123 -0.80 -11.57 -2.39
N GLU A 124 0.31 -12.27 -2.61
CA GLU A 124 1.27 -12.67 -1.57
C GLU A 124 2.44 -11.68 -1.50
N ASP A 125 2.90 -11.20 -2.66
CA ASP A 125 4.00 -10.25 -2.74
C ASP A 125 3.81 -9.36 -3.98
N ALA A 126 4.39 -8.15 -3.91
CA ALA A 126 4.39 -7.20 -5.01
C ALA A 126 5.70 -6.41 -5.02
N LEU A 127 6.12 -6.01 -6.20
CA LEU A 127 7.26 -5.13 -6.37
C LEU A 127 7.05 -4.20 -7.57
N ALA A 128 7.76 -3.08 -7.57
CA ALA A 128 7.72 -2.10 -8.64
C ALA A 128 9.11 -1.87 -9.24
N ALA A 129 9.16 -1.82 -10.57
CA ALA A 129 10.34 -1.49 -11.35
C ALA A 129 9.90 -1.13 -12.78
N ASP A 130 10.77 -0.50 -13.56
CA ASP A 130 10.57 -0.33 -15.00
C ASP A 130 10.89 -1.67 -15.70
N PHE A 131 9.84 -2.44 -16.05
CA PHE A 131 10.00 -3.76 -16.67
C PHE A 131 10.10 -3.69 -18.20
N ASN A 132 9.61 -2.64 -18.82
CA ASN A 132 9.58 -2.49 -20.28
C ASN A 132 10.66 -1.54 -20.83
N GLY A 133 11.38 -0.82 -19.97
CA GLY A 133 12.45 0.10 -20.33
C GLY A 133 11.97 1.45 -20.85
N ASP A 134 10.73 1.86 -20.49
CA ASP A 134 10.15 3.12 -20.95
C ASP A 134 10.35 4.30 -20.00
N GLY A 135 11.02 4.07 -18.89
CA GLY A 135 11.35 5.05 -17.85
C GLY A 135 10.24 5.27 -16.82
N ARG A 136 9.12 4.57 -16.90
CA ARG A 136 8.04 4.59 -15.90
C ARG A 136 8.09 3.33 -15.05
N ILE A 137 7.69 3.47 -13.81
CA ILE A 137 7.66 2.34 -12.89
C ILE A 137 6.38 1.53 -13.13
N ASP A 138 6.55 0.26 -13.45
CA ASP A 138 5.51 -0.75 -13.56
C ASP A 138 5.32 -1.49 -12.23
N LEU A 139 4.29 -2.33 -12.15
CA LEU A 139 3.96 -3.09 -10.95
C LEU A 139 3.78 -4.57 -11.29
N VAL A 140 4.38 -5.46 -10.50
CA VAL A 140 4.16 -6.90 -10.60
C VAL A 140 3.63 -7.43 -9.27
N ALA A 141 2.69 -8.38 -9.34
CA ALA A 141 2.14 -9.05 -8.18
C ALA A 141 2.07 -10.56 -8.38
N GLY A 142 2.47 -11.29 -7.36
CA GLY A 142 2.37 -12.75 -7.29
C GLY A 142 1.19 -13.20 -6.43
N GLY A 143 0.37 -14.09 -6.97
CA GLY A 143 -0.81 -14.62 -6.31
C GLY A 143 -0.75 -16.11 -6.07
N ARG A 144 -0.74 -16.56 -4.79
CA ARG A 144 -0.71 -17.98 -4.44
C ARG A 144 -2.03 -18.66 -4.74
N ALA A 145 -3.13 -18.14 -4.22
CA ALA A 145 -4.45 -18.78 -4.40
C ALA A 145 -4.94 -18.68 -5.83
N THR A 146 -4.57 -17.65 -6.57
CA THR A 146 -4.86 -17.47 -7.99
C THR A 146 -3.84 -18.14 -8.92
N GLN A 147 -2.74 -18.67 -8.37
CA GLN A 147 -1.69 -19.40 -9.09
C GLN A 147 -1.12 -18.63 -10.31
N ASN A 148 -0.90 -17.34 -10.14
CA ASN A 148 -0.46 -16.46 -11.21
C ASN A 148 0.57 -15.41 -10.76
N VAL A 149 1.22 -14.83 -11.76
CA VAL A 149 1.97 -13.57 -11.64
C VAL A 149 1.39 -12.61 -12.66
N LYS A 150 1.05 -11.41 -12.23
CA LYS A 150 0.51 -10.35 -13.11
C LYS A 150 1.45 -9.17 -13.16
N LEU A 151 1.70 -8.70 -14.36
CA LEU A 151 2.43 -7.47 -14.65
C LEU A 151 1.44 -6.40 -15.10
N TYR A 152 1.51 -5.24 -14.48
CA TYR A 152 0.71 -4.05 -14.79
C TYR A 152 1.64 -2.98 -15.34
N ILE A 153 1.52 -2.69 -16.62
CA ILE A 153 2.34 -1.69 -17.30
C ILE A 153 1.76 -0.31 -17.06
N ASN A 154 2.61 0.59 -16.60
CA ASN A 154 2.27 2.00 -16.42
C ASN A 154 2.30 2.74 -17.76
N ALA A 155 1.13 2.92 -18.36
CA ALA A 155 0.99 3.62 -19.64
C ALA A 155 1.16 5.16 -19.53
N GLY A 156 1.38 5.69 -18.32
CA GLY A 156 1.38 7.12 -18.05
C GLY A 156 -0.02 7.73 -18.08
N PRO A 157 -0.14 9.05 -17.98
CA PRO A 157 -1.42 9.73 -17.97
C PRO A 157 -2.17 9.52 -19.29
N ALA A 158 -3.49 9.37 -19.20
CA ALA A 158 -4.35 9.29 -20.38
C ALA A 158 -4.17 10.56 -21.22
N LYS A 159 -3.95 10.37 -22.51
CA LYS A 159 -3.83 11.49 -23.48
C LYS A 159 -5.18 12.10 -23.80
#